data_09a9207ea979384026406548b86e70e4
#
_entry.id   09a9207ea979384026406548b86e70e4
#
_cell.length_a   1.000
_cell.length_b   1.000
_cell.length_c   1.000
_cell.angle_alpha   90.00
_cell.angle_beta   90.00
_cell.angle_gamma   90.00
#
_symmetry.space_group_name_H-M   'P 1'
#
loop_
_entity.id
_entity.type
_entity.pdbx_description
1 polymer ?
#
loop_
_entity_poly.entity_id
_entity_poly.type
_entity_poly.pdbx_seq_one_letter_code
_entity_poly.pdbx_strand_id
1 'polypeptide(L)'
;MNKRFPSFTIIILAVALSIMGIALVPLLPVKLSSSRVLPQITVSYSLRNASGVVLESEVTSKLEAVLARIQGVRNISSVSSSGSGSISLEFDKSVDMDIARFEVSTAVRQVWPQLPEGLSYPSVSARSAETSGSDRTPFIVYRINASELPYKIQQYAEENLQPELARIEGISQVD
;
A
#
# COMPACT_ATOMS: atom_id res chain seq x y z
N MET A 1 -1.55 -54.73 -34.46
CA MET A 1 -0.44 -54.08 -35.20
C MET A 1 0.30 -53.12 -34.24
N ASN A 2 1.37 -53.61 -33.61
CA ASN A 2 2.19 -52.78 -32.72
C ASN A 2 3.14 -51.94 -33.58
N LYS A 3 2.82 -50.66 -33.83
CA LYS A 3 3.76 -49.72 -34.42
C LYS A 3 4.78 -49.35 -33.35
N ARG A 4 5.93 -50.03 -33.39
CA ARG A 4 7.13 -49.62 -32.63
C ARG A 4 7.58 -48.29 -33.24
N PHE A 5 7.37 -47.21 -32.54
CA PHE A 5 7.97 -45.92 -32.93
C PHE A 5 9.49 -46.07 -32.83
N PRO A 6 10.24 -45.76 -33.88
CA PRO A 6 11.69 -45.82 -33.83
C PRO A 6 12.21 -44.87 -32.76
N SER A 7 13.12 -45.34 -31.92
CA SER A 7 13.70 -44.57 -30.79
C SER A 7 14.18 -43.20 -31.23
N PHE A 8 14.62 -43.05 -32.44
CA PHE A 8 15.06 -41.80 -33.05
C PHE A 8 13.92 -40.76 -33.18
N THR A 9 12.72 -41.18 -33.55
CA THR A 9 11.55 -40.30 -33.64
C THR A 9 11.13 -39.79 -32.27
N ILE A 10 11.24 -40.58 -31.22
CA ILE A 10 10.94 -40.19 -29.85
C ILE A 10 11.94 -39.11 -29.37
N ILE A 11 13.22 -39.27 -29.69
CA ILE A 11 14.25 -38.30 -29.33
C ILE A 11 14.01 -36.96 -30.03
N ILE A 12 13.71 -36.97 -31.32
CA ILE A 12 13.43 -35.75 -32.09
C ILE A 12 12.19 -35.04 -31.51
N LEU A 13 11.14 -35.80 -31.20
CA LEU A 13 9.93 -35.23 -30.61
C LEU A 13 10.21 -34.60 -29.24
N ALA A 14 11.01 -35.24 -28.39
CA ALA A 14 11.37 -34.73 -27.09
C ALA A 14 12.20 -33.41 -27.19
N VAL A 15 13.15 -33.38 -28.12
CA VAL A 15 13.97 -32.18 -28.37
C VAL A 15 13.11 -31.02 -28.90
N ALA A 16 12.21 -31.31 -29.84
CA ALA A 16 11.28 -30.30 -30.37
C ALA A 16 10.36 -29.73 -29.29
N LEU A 17 9.85 -30.58 -28.39
CA LEU A 17 9.02 -30.17 -27.26
C LEU A 17 9.81 -29.34 -26.25
N SER A 18 11.06 -29.69 -25.99
CA SER A 18 11.94 -28.91 -25.10
C SER A 18 12.21 -27.51 -25.65
N ILE A 19 12.53 -27.41 -26.94
CA ILE A 19 12.76 -26.08 -27.57
C ILE A 19 11.50 -25.23 -27.54
N MET A 20 10.34 -25.84 -27.82
CA MET A 20 9.05 -25.16 -27.74
C MET A 20 8.73 -24.70 -26.32
N GLY A 21 9.04 -25.52 -25.30
CA GLY A 21 8.87 -25.17 -23.90
C GLY A 21 9.73 -23.97 -23.49
N ILE A 22 11.01 -23.94 -23.90
CA ILE A 22 11.93 -22.82 -23.60
C ILE A 22 11.45 -21.53 -24.30
N ALA A 23 10.97 -21.62 -25.54
CA ALA A 23 10.44 -20.46 -26.27
C ALA A 23 9.19 -19.85 -25.63
N LEU A 24 8.43 -20.64 -24.86
CA LEU A 24 7.22 -20.18 -24.17
C LEU A 24 7.52 -19.54 -22.79
N VAL A 25 8.70 -19.76 -22.21
CA VAL A 25 9.08 -19.23 -20.90
C VAL A 25 8.93 -17.70 -20.80
N PRO A 26 9.40 -16.89 -21.78
CA PRO A 26 9.25 -15.43 -21.69
C PRO A 26 7.80 -14.95 -21.85
N LEU A 27 6.88 -15.80 -22.34
CA LEU A 27 5.46 -15.48 -22.43
C LEU A 27 4.69 -15.76 -21.13
N LEU A 28 5.31 -16.46 -20.18
CA LEU A 28 4.68 -16.63 -18.87
C LEU A 28 4.78 -15.34 -18.07
N PRO A 29 3.66 -14.71 -17.69
CA PRO A 29 3.68 -13.58 -16.78
C PRO A 29 3.99 -14.08 -15.36
N VAL A 30 5.25 -14.31 -15.06
CA VAL A 30 5.70 -14.69 -13.72
C VAL A 30 5.63 -13.45 -12.83
N LYS A 31 4.47 -13.20 -12.22
CA LYS A 31 4.34 -12.26 -11.11
C LYS A 31 4.88 -12.94 -9.86
N LEU A 32 6.11 -12.64 -9.49
CA LEU A 32 6.76 -13.16 -8.28
C LEU A 32 6.07 -12.75 -6.97
N SER A 33 5.13 -11.83 -7.03
CA SER A 33 4.33 -11.39 -5.89
C SER A 33 2.86 -11.33 -6.29
N SER A 34 2.14 -12.35 -5.94
CA SER A 34 0.67 -12.34 -5.90
C SER A 34 0.19 -11.76 -4.57
N SER A 35 0.81 -10.69 -4.09
CA SER A 35 0.20 -9.93 -3.00
C SER A 35 -1.03 -9.25 -3.58
N ARG A 36 -2.18 -9.85 -3.35
CA ARG A 36 -3.47 -9.17 -3.48
C ARG A 36 -3.49 -8.08 -2.43
N VAL A 37 -2.83 -6.98 -2.72
CA VAL A 37 -2.93 -5.81 -1.85
C VAL A 37 -4.37 -5.33 -1.97
N LEU A 38 -5.13 -5.55 -0.91
CA LEU A 38 -6.46 -5.01 -0.78
C LEU A 38 -6.35 -3.52 -0.41
N PRO A 39 -7.29 -2.69 -0.85
CA PRO A 39 -7.36 -1.32 -0.38
C PRO A 39 -7.47 -1.31 1.14
N GLN A 40 -6.72 -0.44 1.80
CA GLN A 40 -6.60 -0.44 3.26
C GLN A 40 -6.72 0.99 3.81
N ILE A 41 -7.46 1.14 4.90
CA ILE A 41 -7.46 2.36 5.70
C ILE A 41 -6.84 2.04 7.05
N THR A 42 -5.89 2.86 7.47
CA THR A 42 -5.26 2.75 8.78
C THR A 42 -5.63 3.95 9.63
N VAL A 43 -6.15 3.68 10.82
CA VAL A 43 -6.48 4.66 11.84
C VAL A 43 -5.42 4.55 12.94
N SER A 44 -4.62 5.61 13.13
CA SER A 44 -3.53 5.64 14.11
C SER A 44 -3.82 6.67 15.19
N TYR A 45 -3.53 6.34 16.44
CA TYR A 45 -3.77 7.18 17.61
C TYR A 45 -2.69 6.95 18.67
N SER A 46 -2.57 7.91 19.60
CA SER A 46 -1.63 7.80 20.71
C SER A 46 -2.23 8.34 22.00
N LEU A 47 -1.94 7.64 23.09
CA LEU A 47 -2.33 8.04 24.46
C LEU A 47 -1.08 7.97 25.34
N ARG A 48 -0.58 9.12 25.77
CA ARG A 48 0.63 9.18 26.60
C ARG A 48 0.43 8.44 27.91
N ASN A 49 1.46 7.73 28.34
CA ASN A 49 1.51 6.99 29.62
C ASN A 49 0.47 5.85 29.76
N ALA A 50 -0.20 5.43 28.70
CA ALA A 50 -1.08 4.28 28.71
C ALA A 50 -0.32 3.00 28.41
N SER A 51 -0.62 1.92 29.13
CA SER A 51 -0.17 0.58 28.74
C SER A 51 -0.97 0.08 27.53
N GLY A 52 -0.42 -0.89 26.77
CA GLY A 52 -1.14 -1.48 25.64
C GLY A 52 -2.51 -2.08 26.02
N VAL A 53 -2.62 -2.66 27.22
CA VAL A 53 -3.88 -3.24 27.75
C VAL A 53 -4.93 -2.16 28.00
N VAL A 54 -4.54 -1.04 28.60
CA VAL A 54 -5.46 0.10 28.83
C VAL A 54 -5.88 0.71 27.48
N LEU A 55 -4.93 0.87 26.56
CA LEU A 55 -5.22 1.39 25.23
C LEU A 55 -6.19 0.48 24.47
N GLU A 56 -6.03 -0.84 24.61
CA GLU A 56 -6.91 -1.84 24.02
C GLU A 56 -8.33 -1.72 24.54
N SER A 57 -8.52 -1.72 25.85
CA SER A 57 -9.84 -1.72 26.47
C SER A 57 -10.57 -0.38 26.32
N GLU A 58 -9.86 0.75 26.46
CA GLU A 58 -10.47 2.07 26.52
C GLU A 58 -10.61 2.77 25.15
N VAL A 59 -9.77 2.39 24.19
CA VAL A 59 -9.72 3.06 22.88
C VAL A 59 -9.96 2.07 21.74
N THR A 60 -9.10 1.06 21.60
CA THR A 60 -9.09 0.16 20.44
C THR A 60 -10.41 -0.55 20.28
N SER A 61 -10.92 -1.20 21.34
CA SER A 61 -12.19 -1.95 21.32
C SER A 61 -13.38 -1.08 20.97
N LYS A 62 -13.41 0.18 21.45
CA LYS A 62 -14.50 1.13 21.13
C LYS A 62 -14.46 1.56 19.68
N LEU A 63 -13.26 1.85 19.15
CA LEU A 63 -13.07 2.18 17.75
C LEU A 63 -13.40 1.01 16.83
N GLU A 64 -12.91 -0.19 17.13
CA GLU A 64 -13.23 -1.39 16.37
C GLU A 64 -14.73 -1.68 16.29
N ALA A 65 -15.45 -1.55 17.40
CA ALA A 65 -16.89 -1.81 17.45
C ALA A 65 -17.69 -0.89 16.49
N VAL A 66 -17.22 0.33 16.24
CA VAL A 66 -17.86 1.27 15.32
C VAL A 66 -17.36 1.06 13.89
N LEU A 67 -16.06 0.86 13.72
CA LEU A 67 -15.42 0.68 12.41
C LEU A 67 -15.84 -0.64 11.75
N ALA A 68 -16.13 -1.69 12.52
CA ALA A 68 -16.63 -2.97 12.02
C ALA A 68 -18.01 -2.88 11.32
N ARG A 69 -18.74 -1.81 11.51
CA ARG A 69 -20.07 -1.60 10.92
C ARG A 69 -20.02 -0.91 9.55
N ILE A 70 -18.86 -0.47 9.13
CA ILE A 70 -18.68 0.22 7.86
C ILE A 70 -18.83 -0.78 6.71
N GLN A 71 -19.59 -0.39 5.69
CA GLN A 71 -19.82 -1.25 4.52
C GLN A 71 -18.54 -1.49 3.73
N GLY A 72 -18.37 -2.73 3.26
CA GLY A 72 -17.23 -3.12 2.42
C GLY A 72 -15.96 -3.47 3.21
N VAL A 73 -15.98 -3.40 4.53
CA VAL A 73 -14.87 -3.89 5.37
C VAL A 73 -14.87 -5.42 5.34
N ARG A 74 -13.76 -6.00 4.93
CA ARG A 74 -13.52 -7.45 4.90
C ARG A 74 -12.84 -7.97 6.12
N ASN A 75 -11.84 -7.21 6.57
CA ASN A 75 -11.02 -7.60 7.70
C ASN A 75 -10.62 -6.38 8.52
N ILE A 76 -10.56 -6.56 9.83
CA ILE A 76 -10.07 -5.57 10.78
C ILE A 76 -8.96 -6.22 11.58
N SER A 77 -7.85 -5.54 11.67
CA SER A 77 -6.74 -5.92 12.53
C SER A 77 -6.25 -4.71 13.31
N SER A 78 -5.94 -4.89 14.56
CA SER A 78 -5.43 -3.83 15.44
C SER A 78 -4.15 -4.22 16.13
N VAL A 79 -3.37 -3.22 16.46
CA VAL A 79 -2.17 -3.35 17.28
C VAL A 79 -2.20 -2.26 18.34
N SER A 80 -2.16 -2.68 19.61
CA SER A 80 -2.09 -1.78 20.76
C SER A 80 -0.76 -1.97 21.48
N SER A 81 0.04 -0.91 21.51
CA SER A 81 1.34 -0.88 22.17
C SER A 81 1.34 0.15 23.30
N SER A 82 2.42 0.22 24.09
CA SER A 82 2.54 1.26 25.10
C SER A 82 2.56 2.65 24.45
N GLY A 83 1.54 3.44 24.74
CA GLY A 83 1.42 4.82 24.27
C GLY A 83 0.90 5.03 22.84
N SER A 84 0.71 3.98 22.04
CA SER A 84 0.21 4.11 20.66
C SER A 84 -0.57 2.90 20.20
N GLY A 85 -1.54 3.12 19.31
CA GLY A 85 -2.29 2.06 18.66
C GLY A 85 -2.62 2.38 17.22
N SER A 86 -2.93 1.32 16.47
CA SER A 86 -3.38 1.44 15.10
C SER A 86 -4.42 0.37 14.77
N ILE A 87 -5.41 0.74 13.98
CA ILE A 87 -6.43 -0.17 13.46
C ILE A 87 -6.35 -0.12 11.94
N SER A 88 -6.22 -1.29 11.33
CA SER A 88 -6.15 -1.46 9.89
C SER A 88 -7.43 -2.12 9.38
N LEU A 89 -8.09 -1.47 8.45
CA LEU A 89 -9.33 -1.91 7.80
C LEU A 89 -9.01 -2.29 6.36
N GLU A 90 -9.25 -3.53 6.00
CA GLU A 90 -9.13 -3.99 4.62
C GLU A 90 -10.50 -3.97 3.95
N PHE A 91 -10.56 -3.39 2.78
CA PHE A 91 -11.79 -3.22 2.00
C PHE A 91 -11.82 -4.10 0.76
N ASP A 92 -13.02 -4.32 0.23
CA ASP A 92 -13.17 -4.91 -1.09
C ASP A 92 -12.61 -3.98 -2.18
N LYS A 93 -12.09 -4.57 -3.25
CA LYS A 93 -11.53 -3.79 -4.39
C LYS A 93 -12.55 -2.90 -5.11
N SER A 94 -13.83 -3.22 -4.96
CA SER A 94 -14.93 -2.46 -5.56
C SER A 94 -15.33 -1.22 -4.77
N VAL A 95 -14.78 -1.04 -3.56
CA VAL A 95 -15.11 0.06 -2.67
C VAL A 95 -14.35 1.31 -3.11
N ASP A 96 -15.06 2.41 -3.23
CA ASP A 96 -14.45 3.73 -3.41
C ASP A 96 -13.74 4.16 -2.12
N MET A 97 -12.43 4.32 -2.21
CA MET A 97 -11.58 4.59 -1.04
C MET A 97 -11.75 5.98 -0.47
N ASP A 98 -12.21 6.95 -1.26
CA ASP A 98 -12.49 8.31 -0.78
C ASP A 98 -13.78 8.32 0.03
N ILE A 99 -14.80 7.61 -0.42
CA ILE A 99 -16.06 7.40 0.32
C ILE A 99 -15.77 6.62 1.62
N ALA A 100 -15.04 5.52 1.54
CA ALA A 100 -14.67 4.72 2.72
C ALA A 100 -13.88 5.54 3.74
N ARG A 101 -12.93 6.36 3.30
CA ARG A 101 -12.18 7.26 4.17
C ARG A 101 -13.07 8.28 4.87
N PHE A 102 -14.05 8.83 4.14
CA PHE A 102 -15.02 9.75 4.72
C PHE A 102 -15.89 9.06 5.78
N GLU A 103 -16.38 7.86 5.52
CA GLU A 103 -17.15 7.05 6.47
C GLU A 103 -16.35 6.71 7.72
N VAL A 104 -15.10 6.24 7.57
CA VAL A 104 -14.18 5.98 8.69
C VAL A 104 -13.97 7.24 9.53
N SER A 105 -13.70 8.37 8.89
CA SER A 105 -13.48 9.65 9.59
C SER A 105 -14.73 10.10 10.36
N THR A 106 -15.91 9.88 9.78
CA THR A 106 -17.19 10.19 10.41
C THR A 106 -17.45 9.28 11.61
N ALA A 107 -17.20 7.98 11.48
CA ALA A 107 -17.34 6.99 12.55
C ALA A 107 -16.39 7.31 13.74
N VAL A 108 -15.14 7.66 13.44
CA VAL A 108 -14.17 8.09 14.46
C VAL A 108 -14.68 9.34 15.20
N ARG A 109 -15.23 10.34 14.47
CA ARG A 109 -15.77 11.57 15.05
C ARG A 109 -16.96 11.29 15.99
N GLN A 110 -17.82 10.34 15.64
CA GLN A 110 -18.98 9.97 16.46
C GLN A 110 -18.59 9.34 17.79
N VAL A 111 -17.51 8.54 17.80
CA VAL A 111 -17.06 7.86 19.01
C VAL A 111 -16.10 8.70 19.85
N TRP A 112 -15.54 9.77 19.26
CA TRP A 112 -14.54 10.62 19.91
C TRP A 112 -14.93 11.11 21.32
N PRO A 113 -16.18 11.58 21.59
CA PRO A 113 -16.55 12.03 22.92
C PRO A 113 -16.56 10.94 24.00
N GLN A 114 -16.49 9.65 23.62
CA GLN A 114 -16.51 8.50 24.51
C GLN A 114 -15.10 7.96 24.80
N LEU A 115 -14.08 8.58 24.17
CA LEU A 115 -12.68 8.18 24.33
C LEU A 115 -12.02 8.96 25.48
N PRO A 116 -10.95 8.40 26.07
CA PRO A 116 -10.27 9.01 27.22
C PRO A 116 -9.67 10.38 26.88
N GLU A 117 -9.67 11.26 27.87
CA GLU A 117 -8.97 12.54 27.79
C GLU A 117 -7.47 12.34 27.60
N GLY A 118 -6.84 13.19 26.79
CA GLY A 118 -5.40 13.09 26.47
C GLY A 118 -5.06 12.16 25.30
N LEU A 119 -6.05 11.48 24.70
CA LEU A 119 -5.87 10.77 23.45
C LEU A 119 -5.59 11.77 22.32
N SER A 120 -4.60 11.50 21.48
CA SER A 120 -4.42 12.25 20.23
C SER A 120 -5.60 12.01 19.29
N TYR A 121 -6.07 13.05 18.60
CA TYR A 121 -7.10 12.83 17.58
C TYR A 121 -6.62 11.79 16.56
N PRO A 122 -7.41 10.73 16.29
CA PRO A 122 -6.98 9.65 15.39
C PRO A 122 -6.74 10.15 13.97
N SER A 123 -5.59 9.81 13.41
CA SER A 123 -5.26 10.10 12.00
C SER A 123 -5.74 8.97 11.11
N VAL A 124 -6.40 9.31 10.01
CA VAL A 124 -6.95 8.35 9.03
C VAL A 124 -6.14 8.44 7.74
N SER A 125 -5.43 7.39 7.40
CA SER A 125 -4.67 7.27 6.16
C SER A 125 -5.24 6.15 5.29
N ALA A 126 -5.50 6.44 4.02
CA ALA A 126 -5.97 5.47 3.04
C ALA A 126 -4.82 5.03 2.13
N ARG A 127 -4.77 3.73 1.83
CA ARG A 127 -3.89 3.14 0.83
C ARG A 127 -4.75 2.41 -0.19
N SER A 128 -4.80 2.91 -1.42
CA SER A 128 -5.49 2.23 -2.51
C SER A 128 -4.70 1.01 -3.00
N ALA A 129 -5.38 0.03 -3.60
CA ALA A 129 -4.73 -1.14 -4.18
C ALA A 129 -3.76 -0.76 -5.32
N GLU A 130 -4.01 0.35 -5.99
CA GLU A 130 -3.17 0.87 -7.06
C GLU A 130 -1.89 1.53 -6.53
N THR A 131 -1.97 2.16 -5.36
CA THR A 131 -0.81 2.83 -4.72
C THR A 131 0.13 1.84 -4.02
N SER A 132 -0.31 0.61 -3.77
CA SER A 132 0.52 -0.42 -3.12
C SER A 132 1.58 -1.04 -4.04
N GLY A 133 1.53 -0.75 -5.34
CA GLY A 133 2.58 -1.12 -6.30
C GLY A 133 3.66 -0.04 -6.49
N SER A 134 3.41 1.16 -6.03
CA SER A 134 4.41 2.19 -5.96
C SER A 134 5.08 2.13 -4.57
N ASP A 135 6.03 1.22 -4.41
CA ASP A 135 7.22 1.58 -3.67
C ASP A 135 7.55 3.01 -4.12
N ARG A 136 7.50 3.98 -3.20
CA ARG A 136 7.92 5.37 -3.49
C ARG A 136 9.43 5.41 -3.69
N THR A 137 9.97 4.42 -4.38
CA THR A 137 11.31 4.51 -4.93
C THR A 137 11.20 5.49 -6.08
N PRO A 138 11.83 6.65 -5.98
CA PRO A 138 11.82 7.61 -7.07
C PRO A 138 12.34 6.91 -8.31
N PHE A 139 11.62 7.01 -9.42
CA PHE A 139 12.02 6.43 -10.71
C PHE A 139 13.37 6.97 -11.15
N ILE A 140 13.62 8.24 -10.86
CA ILE A 140 14.89 8.91 -11.14
C ILE A 140 15.24 9.81 -9.96
N VAL A 141 16.49 9.73 -9.51
CA VAL A 141 17.07 10.64 -8.53
C VAL A 141 18.19 11.42 -9.19
N TYR A 142 18.02 12.72 -9.31
CA TYR A 142 19.09 13.61 -9.76
C TYR A 142 19.80 14.21 -8.55
N ARG A 143 21.12 14.26 -8.61
CA ARG A 143 21.91 14.99 -7.63
C ARG A 143 22.42 16.29 -8.27
N ILE A 144 21.96 17.41 -7.74
CA ILE A 144 22.47 18.73 -8.14
C ILE A 144 23.72 19.01 -7.34
N ASN A 145 24.83 19.30 -8.01
CA ASN A 145 26.10 19.67 -7.39
C ASN A 145 26.52 21.04 -7.89
N ALA A 146 26.58 22.02 -7.00
CA ALA A 146 26.98 23.37 -7.34
C ALA A 146 27.84 23.95 -6.20
N SER A 147 28.66 24.94 -6.51
CA SER A 147 29.53 25.62 -5.54
C SER A 147 28.81 26.72 -4.75
N GLU A 148 27.47 26.66 -4.69
CA GLU A 148 26.63 27.63 -3.99
C GLU A 148 26.13 27.07 -2.64
N LEU A 149 25.58 27.98 -1.82
CA LEU A 149 25.01 27.58 -0.53
C LEU A 149 23.78 26.66 -0.70
N PRO A 150 23.63 25.61 0.12
CA PRO A 150 22.56 24.60 -0.03
C PRO A 150 21.15 25.19 -0.17
N TYR A 151 20.83 26.26 0.56
CA TYR A 151 19.50 26.88 0.48
C TYR A 151 19.21 27.53 -0.86
N LYS A 152 20.25 28.09 -1.54
CA LYS A 152 20.09 28.68 -2.88
C LYS A 152 19.85 27.61 -3.94
N ILE A 153 20.53 26.47 -3.79
CA ILE A 153 20.34 25.31 -4.68
C ILE A 153 18.91 24.78 -4.54
N GLN A 154 18.42 24.68 -3.30
CA GLN A 154 17.06 24.25 -3.03
C GLN A 154 16.03 25.24 -3.61
N GLN A 155 16.19 26.53 -3.35
CA GLN A 155 15.31 27.56 -3.87
C GLN A 155 15.28 27.54 -5.42
N TYR A 156 16.42 27.41 -6.05
CA TYR A 156 16.50 27.31 -7.51
C TYR A 156 15.80 26.06 -8.06
N ALA A 157 15.94 24.92 -7.36
CA ALA A 157 15.27 23.67 -7.72
C ALA A 157 13.73 23.80 -7.62
N GLU A 158 13.24 24.39 -6.53
CA GLU A 158 11.80 24.58 -6.28
C GLU A 158 11.19 25.60 -7.25
N GLU A 159 11.89 26.71 -7.55
CA GLU A 159 11.35 27.77 -8.40
C GLU A 159 11.45 27.51 -9.90
N ASN A 160 12.50 26.78 -10.33
CA ASN A 160 12.79 26.63 -11.75
C ASN A 160 12.69 25.18 -12.25
N LEU A 161 13.20 24.20 -11.49
CA LEU A 161 13.27 22.82 -11.98
C LEU A 161 11.97 22.06 -11.71
N GLN A 162 11.40 22.20 -10.51
CA GLN A 162 10.20 21.50 -10.13
C GLN A 162 9.00 21.78 -11.04
N PRO A 163 8.67 23.04 -11.40
CA PRO A 163 7.55 23.33 -12.29
C PRO A 163 7.79 22.89 -13.75
N GLU A 164 9.05 22.86 -14.20
CA GLU A 164 9.38 22.36 -15.55
C GLU A 164 9.24 20.83 -15.60
N LEU A 165 9.74 20.12 -14.60
CA LEU A 165 9.62 18.67 -14.51
C LEU A 165 8.16 18.21 -14.34
N ALA A 166 7.37 18.93 -13.56
CA ALA A 166 5.95 18.64 -13.34
C ALA A 166 5.08 18.81 -14.61
N ARG A 167 5.57 19.52 -15.64
CA ARG A 167 4.88 19.65 -16.93
C ARG A 167 5.06 18.47 -17.87
N ILE A 168 6.01 17.59 -17.58
CA ILE A 168 6.28 16.43 -18.42
C ILE A 168 5.17 15.41 -18.24
N GLU A 169 4.53 15.04 -19.33
CA GLU A 169 3.44 14.04 -19.32
C GLU A 169 3.95 12.69 -18.77
N GLY A 170 3.28 12.17 -17.74
CA GLY A 170 3.67 10.93 -17.06
C GLY A 170 4.41 11.11 -15.74
N ILE A 171 4.78 12.33 -15.33
CA ILE A 171 5.33 12.62 -14.01
C ILE A 171 4.17 13.01 -13.08
N SER A 172 3.98 12.23 -12.01
CA SER A 172 2.90 12.45 -11.05
C SER A 172 3.34 13.28 -9.83
N GLN A 173 4.62 13.26 -9.49
CA GLN A 173 5.17 13.99 -8.36
C GLN A 173 6.67 14.24 -8.53
N VAL A 174 7.11 15.43 -8.13
CA VAL A 174 8.52 15.85 -8.05
C VAL A 174 8.75 16.35 -6.62
N ASP A 175 9.64 15.70 -5.88
CA ASP A 175 10.01 16.03 -4.48
C ASP A 175 11.44 16.56 -4.41
#